data_003f7da3c550ab1b817945a187b62bc4
#
_entry.id   003f7da3c550ab1b817945a187b62bc4
#
_cell.length_a   1.000
_cell.length_b   1.000
_cell.length_c   1.000
_cell.angle_alpha   90.00
_cell.angle_beta   90.00
_cell.angle_gamma   90.00
#
_symmetry.space_group_name_H-M   'P 1'
#
loop_
_entity.id
_entity.type
_entity.pdbx_description
1 polymer ?
#
loop_
_entity_poly.entity_id
_entity_poly.type
_entity_poly.pdbx_seq_one_letter_code
_entity_poly.pdbx_strand_id
1 'polypeptide(L)'
;MGKGPILASAESNVAVDNLLEGLIENGVNAIRIGKPVKVRETLRDSTLDALMDQHHLRDEIEYIREQNDELRRSLNSLKGKEKGMTHRDIKNNFKDIRRLEDEIVTSLLDSAEVICATTIGAGHRILGDRKFPIVLIDEATQASEPSALVPITRGCRQLILVGDHKQLPPTVISEKAESGGLNQSLFERLNKCGIPAHMLTTQYRMHPVIREFPSARFYDNKLDDGCHPTDRPT
;
A
#
# COMPACT_ATOMS: atom_id res chain seq x y z
N MET A 1 -11.71 9.94 -20.67
CA MET A 1 -11.84 9.82 -19.21
C MET A 1 -10.52 9.34 -18.69
N GLY A 2 -9.73 10.20 -18.04
CA GLY A 2 -8.46 9.81 -17.41
C GLY A 2 -8.76 8.75 -16.34
N LYS A 3 -8.18 7.58 -16.51
CA LYS A 3 -8.21 6.55 -15.48
C LYS A 3 -7.31 7.07 -14.36
N GLY A 4 -7.88 7.50 -13.24
CA GLY A 4 -7.09 7.81 -12.04
C GLY A 4 -6.28 6.57 -11.61
N PRO A 5 -5.30 6.73 -10.70
CA PRO A 5 -4.48 5.62 -10.25
C PRO A 5 -5.34 4.53 -9.63
N ILE A 6 -4.89 3.27 -9.77
CA ILE A 6 -5.48 2.12 -9.09
C ILE A 6 -4.92 2.07 -7.67
N LEU A 7 -5.75 1.78 -6.69
CA LEU A 7 -5.30 1.47 -5.34
C LEU A 7 -5.23 -0.05 -5.17
N ALA A 8 -4.02 -0.58 -5.03
CA ALA A 8 -3.76 -1.98 -4.75
C ALA A 8 -3.41 -2.15 -3.27
N SER A 9 -4.15 -2.99 -2.57
CA SER A 9 -4.01 -3.14 -1.12
C SER A 9 -3.96 -4.61 -0.72
N ALA A 10 -3.37 -4.90 0.43
CA ALA A 10 -3.44 -6.18 1.11
C ALA A 10 -3.33 -5.96 2.63
N GLU A 11 -3.68 -6.96 3.43
CA GLU A 11 -3.63 -6.82 4.90
C GLU A 11 -2.18 -6.77 5.40
N SER A 12 -1.28 -7.58 4.86
CA SER A 12 0.11 -7.64 5.30
C SER A 12 1.06 -6.83 4.40
N ASN A 13 2.18 -6.36 4.99
CA ASN A 13 3.24 -5.71 4.21
C ASN A 13 3.84 -6.65 3.17
N VAL A 14 3.98 -7.94 3.50
CA VAL A 14 4.54 -8.96 2.58
C VAL A 14 3.66 -9.12 1.35
N ALA A 15 2.34 -9.18 1.52
CA ALA A 15 1.42 -9.29 0.39
C ALA A 15 1.45 -8.03 -0.49
N VAL A 16 1.51 -6.83 0.11
CA VAL A 16 1.66 -5.59 -0.66
C VAL A 16 2.99 -5.54 -1.41
N ASP A 17 4.07 -6.03 -0.80
CA ASP A 17 5.38 -6.08 -1.46
C ASP A 17 5.40 -7.08 -2.63
N ASN A 18 4.69 -8.20 -2.53
CA ASN A 18 4.53 -9.14 -3.63
C ASN A 18 3.73 -8.51 -4.80
N LEU A 19 2.66 -7.75 -4.50
CA LEU A 19 1.92 -6.99 -5.51
C LEU A 19 2.82 -5.97 -6.21
N LEU A 20 3.60 -5.20 -5.43
CA LEU A 20 4.51 -4.18 -5.95
C LEU A 20 5.57 -4.80 -6.87
N GLU A 21 6.20 -5.90 -6.43
CA GLU A 21 7.21 -6.63 -7.19
C GLU A 21 6.64 -7.08 -8.56
N GLY A 22 5.49 -7.74 -8.56
CA GLY A 22 4.84 -8.17 -9.79
C GLY A 22 4.44 -7.01 -10.71
N LEU A 23 4.04 -5.86 -10.18
CA LEU A 23 3.73 -4.67 -10.97
C LEU A 23 5.00 -4.10 -11.63
N ILE A 24 6.10 -3.97 -10.88
CA ILE A 24 7.37 -3.45 -11.38
C ILE A 24 7.95 -4.38 -12.46
N GLU A 25 7.93 -5.70 -12.25
CA GLU A 25 8.38 -6.69 -13.22
C GLU A 25 7.61 -6.61 -14.55
N ASN A 26 6.37 -6.17 -14.50
CA ASN A 26 5.53 -5.94 -15.68
C ASN A 26 5.60 -4.50 -16.22
N GLY A 27 6.55 -3.69 -15.74
CA GLY A 27 6.79 -2.33 -16.24
C GLY A 27 5.74 -1.30 -15.83
N VAL A 28 4.95 -1.58 -14.80
CA VAL A 28 3.92 -0.67 -14.28
C VAL A 28 4.56 0.33 -13.32
N ASN A 29 4.27 1.62 -13.50
CA ASN A 29 4.70 2.66 -12.57
C ASN A 29 3.88 2.59 -11.27
N ALA A 30 4.42 1.84 -10.29
CA ALA A 30 3.78 1.60 -9.01
C ALA A 30 4.56 2.24 -7.86
N ILE A 31 3.85 2.89 -6.93
CA ILE A 31 4.44 3.53 -5.74
C ILE A 31 3.92 2.85 -4.47
N ARG A 32 4.85 2.49 -3.58
CA ARG A 32 4.57 1.90 -2.27
C ARG A 32 4.43 2.97 -1.19
N ILE A 33 3.27 3.02 -0.54
CA ILE A 33 3.05 3.86 0.65
C ILE A 33 3.22 3.02 1.91
N GLY A 34 4.09 3.48 2.79
CA GLY A 34 4.37 2.84 4.07
C GLY A 34 5.79 3.11 4.53
N LYS A 35 6.09 2.77 5.78
CA LYS A 35 7.43 3.01 6.35
C LYS A 35 8.46 2.14 5.63
N PRO A 36 9.57 2.69 5.10
CA PRO A 36 10.59 1.95 4.34
C PRO A 36 11.18 0.74 5.08
N VAL A 37 11.30 0.83 6.40
CA VAL A 37 11.79 -0.28 7.25
C VAL A 37 10.90 -1.53 7.22
N LYS A 38 9.65 -1.40 6.80
CA LYS A 38 8.68 -2.49 6.67
C LYS A 38 8.56 -3.03 5.25
N VAL A 39 9.27 -2.43 4.29
CA VAL A 39 9.29 -2.81 2.89
C VAL A 39 10.51 -3.67 2.61
N ARG A 40 10.36 -4.69 1.76
CA ARG A 40 11.46 -5.54 1.31
C ARG A 40 12.58 -4.67 0.72
N GLU A 41 13.84 -4.99 1.02
CA GLU A 41 14.99 -4.16 0.66
C GLU A 41 15.08 -3.86 -0.83
N THR A 42 14.82 -4.85 -1.68
CA THR A 42 14.83 -4.73 -3.14
C THR A 42 13.75 -3.80 -3.70
N LEU A 43 12.73 -3.47 -2.93
CA LEU A 43 11.60 -2.64 -3.33
C LEU A 43 11.61 -1.24 -2.69
N ARG A 44 12.63 -0.94 -1.87
CA ARG A 44 12.70 0.35 -1.14
C ARG A 44 12.75 1.55 -2.06
N ASP A 45 13.41 1.45 -3.21
CA ASP A 45 13.51 2.51 -4.19
C ASP A 45 12.15 2.90 -4.83
N SER A 46 11.16 2.01 -4.74
CA SER A 46 9.79 2.27 -5.19
C SER A 46 8.86 2.77 -4.06
N THR A 47 9.42 3.07 -2.88
CA THR A 47 8.66 3.72 -1.81
C THR A 47 8.53 5.22 -2.08
N LEU A 48 7.40 5.79 -1.64
CA LEU A 48 7.18 7.23 -1.75
C LEU A 48 8.32 8.02 -1.08
N ASP A 49 8.80 7.59 0.08
CA ASP A 49 9.89 8.26 0.81
C ASP A 49 11.19 8.29 -0.02
N ALA A 50 11.59 7.15 -0.62
CA ALA A 50 12.79 7.09 -1.45
C ALA A 50 12.66 7.92 -2.74
N LEU A 51 11.49 7.91 -3.36
CA LEU A 51 11.21 8.74 -4.55
C LEU A 51 11.21 10.24 -4.22
N MET A 52 10.73 10.62 -3.04
CA MET A 52 10.82 12.00 -2.56
C MET A 52 12.27 12.44 -2.38
N ASP A 53 13.13 11.56 -1.85
CA ASP A 53 14.56 11.86 -1.65
C ASP A 53 15.33 12.00 -2.98
N GLN A 54 14.86 11.37 -4.04
CA GLN A 54 15.44 11.42 -5.39
C GLN A 54 14.82 12.53 -6.27
N HIS A 55 13.82 13.25 -5.78
CA HIS A 55 13.12 14.25 -6.57
C HIS A 55 13.96 15.52 -6.73
N HIS A 56 13.92 16.15 -7.92
CA HIS A 56 14.72 17.35 -8.26
C HIS A 56 14.50 18.55 -7.33
N LEU A 57 13.34 18.67 -6.68
CA LEU A 57 13.08 19.73 -5.69
C LEU A 57 13.71 19.42 -4.31
N ARG A 58 14.33 18.26 -4.12
CA ARG A 58 14.98 17.90 -2.88
C ARG A 58 16.11 18.82 -2.50
N ASP A 59 16.95 19.20 -3.49
CA ASP A 59 18.08 20.10 -3.28
C ASP A 59 17.62 21.48 -2.78
N GLU A 60 16.50 21.98 -3.30
CA GLU A 60 15.91 23.25 -2.83
C GLU A 60 15.44 23.16 -1.37
N ILE A 61 14.84 22.06 -0.99
CA ILE A 61 14.43 21.81 0.41
C ILE A 61 15.66 21.78 1.34
N GLU A 62 16.72 21.09 0.96
CA GLU A 62 17.95 21.02 1.76
C GLU A 62 18.60 22.39 1.89
N TYR A 63 18.67 23.17 0.80
CA TYR A 63 19.17 24.55 0.85
C TYR A 63 18.37 25.41 1.85
N ILE A 64 17.04 25.33 1.83
CA ILE A 64 16.21 26.09 2.80
C ILE A 64 16.43 25.58 4.23
N ARG A 65 16.66 24.30 4.43
CA ARG A 65 16.99 23.72 5.74
C ARG A 65 18.32 24.25 6.28
N GLU A 66 19.35 24.28 5.45
CA GLU A 66 20.66 24.85 5.80
C GLU A 66 20.55 26.34 6.19
N GLN A 67 19.81 27.13 5.41
CA GLN A 67 19.52 28.52 5.77
C GLN A 67 18.81 28.64 7.12
N ASN A 68 17.84 27.76 7.41
CA ASN A 68 17.18 27.77 8.71
C ASN A 68 18.13 27.46 9.85
N ASP A 69 19.10 26.58 9.66
CA ASP A 69 20.09 26.24 10.68
C ASP A 69 21.07 27.41 10.93
N GLU A 70 21.46 28.15 9.89
CA GLU A 70 22.24 29.38 10.05
C GLU A 70 21.46 30.45 10.78
N LEU A 71 20.20 30.71 10.42
CA LEU A 71 19.32 31.65 11.09
C LEU A 71 19.13 31.29 12.58
N ARG A 72 18.97 30.00 12.90
CA ARG A 72 18.88 29.54 14.30
C ARG A 72 20.15 29.79 15.09
N ARG A 73 21.32 29.56 14.48
CA ARG A 73 22.62 29.86 15.16
C ARG A 73 22.76 31.34 15.45
N SER A 74 22.29 32.21 14.56
CA SER A 74 22.37 33.68 14.75
C SER A 74 21.42 34.21 15.83
N LEU A 75 20.30 33.51 16.15
CA LEU A 75 19.29 33.96 17.11
C LEU A 75 19.83 34.33 18.51
N ASN A 76 20.93 33.68 18.94
CA ASN A 76 21.52 33.92 20.26
C ASN A 76 22.22 35.27 20.35
N SER A 77 22.68 35.83 19.25
CA SER A 77 23.35 37.13 19.16
C SER A 77 22.40 38.30 18.89
N LEU A 78 21.18 38.02 18.39
CA LEU A 78 20.20 39.03 17.98
C LEU A 78 19.28 39.46 19.10
N LYS A 79 18.85 40.75 19.08
CA LYS A 79 17.94 41.33 20.05
C LYS A 79 16.81 42.12 19.40
N GLY A 80 15.71 42.29 20.13
CA GLY A 80 14.61 43.17 19.75
C GLY A 80 14.00 42.84 18.39
N LYS A 81 13.90 43.82 17.51
CA LYS A 81 13.24 43.74 16.20
C LYS A 81 13.92 42.75 15.28
N GLU A 82 15.25 42.69 15.28
CA GLU A 82 16.02 41.76 14.40
C GLU A 82 15.73 40.30 14.77
N LYS A 83 15.69 39.97 16.06
CA LYS A 83 15.31 38.63 16.52
C LYS A 83 13.90 38.25 16.07
N GLY A 84 12.97 39.23 16.13
CA GLY A 84 11.60 39.03 15.67
C GLY A 84 11.50 38.78 14.14
N MET A 85 12.30 39.44 13.34
CA MET A 85 12.39 39.25 11.90
C MET A 85 12.96 37.86 11.59
N THR A 86 14.05 37.46 12.18
CA THR A 86 14.67 36.14 12.02
C THR A 86 13.70 34.98 12.35
N HIS A 87 12.91 35.10 13.42
CA HIS A 87 11.87 34.11 13.72
C HIS A 87 10.79 34.05 12.67
N ARG A 88 10.44 35.17 12.04
CA ARG A 88 9.48 35.20 10.92
C ARG A 88 10.04 34.49 9.70
N ASP A 89 11.32 34.76 9.36
CA ASP A 89 11.98 34.14 8.22
C ASP A 89 12.07 32.62 8.37
N ILE A 90 12.51 32.13 9.55
CA ILE A 90 12.50 30.70 9.86
C ILE A 90 11.09 30.10 9.68
N LYS A 91 10.04 30.80 10.17
CA LYS A 91 8.66 30.34 10.03
C LYS A 91 8.20 30.29 8.57
N ASN A 92 8.62 31.27 7.75
CA ASN A 92 8.30 31.29 6.33
C ASN A 92 9.02 30.15 5.59
N ASN A 93 10.30 29.94 5.85
CA ASN A 93 11.07 28.82 5.31
C ASN A 93 10.43 27.47 5.63
N PHE A 94 9.89 27.26 6.83
CA PHE A 94 9.14 26.04 7.12
C PHE A 94 7.86 25.88 6.31
N LYS A 95 7.20 26.99 5.96
CA LYS A 95 6.02 26.92 5.07
C LYS A 95 6.43 26.57 3.63
N ASP A 96 7.54 27.12 3.18
CA ASP A 96 8.08 26.86 1.84
C ASP A 96 8.53 25.39 1.73
N ILE A 97 9.23 24.85 2.73
CA ILE A 97 9.57 23.43 2.78
C ILE A 97 8.32 22.56 2.67
N ARG A 98 7.28 22.84 3.47
CA ARG A 98 6.02 22.05 3.40
C ARG A 98 5.37 22.13 2.04
N ARG A 99 5.34 23.32 1.43
CA ARG A 99 4.78 23.50 0.08
C ARG A 99 5.54 22.66 -0.94
N LEU A 100 6.87 22.65 -0.88
CA LEU A 100 7.70 21.83 -1.78
C LEU A 100 7.51 20.34 -1.52
N GLU A 101 7.46 19.91 -0.27
CA GLU A 101 7.16 18.51 0.09
C GLU A 101 5.79 18.08 -0.44
N ASP A 102 4.75 18.91 -0.30
CA ASP A 102 3.41 18.65 -0.82
C ASP A 102 3.40 18.60 -2.36
N GLU A 103 4.19 19.45 -3.03
CA GLU A 103 4.36 19.47 -4.49
C GLU A 103 5.02 18.17 -4.98
N ILE A 104 6.10 17.72 -4.33
CA ILE A 104 6.77 16.46 -4.63
C ILE A 104 5.78 15.29 -4.49
N VAL A 105 5.10 15.18 -3.35
CA VAL A 105 4.12 14.12 -3.11
C VAL A 105 3.03 14.13 -4.17
N THR A 106 2.52 15.31 -4.51
CA THR A 106 1.46 15.44 -5.53
C THR A 106 1.95 14.97 -6.89
N SER A 107 3.12 15.43 -7.32
CA SER A 107 3.73 15.05 -8.60
C SER A 107 3.95 13.54 -8.71
N LEU A 108 4.52 12.92 -7.65
CA LEU A 108 4.79 11.49 -7.63
C LEU A 108 3.50 10.66 -7.67
N LEU A 109 2.52 10.99 -6.80
CA LEU A 109 1.27 10.23 -6.73
C LEU A 109 0.38 10.42 -7.97
N ASP A 110 0.44 11.57 -8.63
CA ASP A 110 -0.33 11.83 -9.85
C ASP A 110 0.30 11.17 -11.08
N SER A 111 1.62 10.91 -11.06
CA SER A 111 2.32 10.16 -12.10
C SER A 111 2.17 8.65 -11.98
N ALA A 112 1.81 8.15 -10.80
CA ALA A 112 1.68 6.72 -10.54
C ALA A 112 0.46 6.12 -11.26
N GLU A 113 0.63 4.94 -11.87
CA GLU A 113 -0.46 4.13 -12.41
C GLU A 113 -1.15 3.32 -11.31
N VAL A 114 -0.35 2.83 -10.34
CA VAL A 114 -0.82 2.06 -9.20
C VAL A 114 -0.19 2.57 -7.91
N ILE A 115 -1.01 2.73 -6.88
CA ILE A 115 -0.55 3.01 -5.53
C ILE A 115 -0.76 1.76 -4.69
N CYS A 116 0.34 1.26 -4.08
CA CYS A 116 0.36 0.08 -3.25
C CYS A 116 0.41 0.48 -1.77
N ALA A 117 -0.51 -0.02 -0.96
CA ALA A 117 -0.57 0.25 0.48
C ALA A 117 -1.18 -0.93 1.24
N THR A 118 -0.89 -1.09 2.53
CA THR A 118 -1.72 -1.98 3.35
C THR A 118 -3.15 -1.44 3.42
N THR A 119 -4.14 -2.29 3.71
CA THR A 119 -5.55 -1.86 3.83
C THR A 119 -5.70 -0.66 4.75
N ILE A 120 -5.08 -0.70 5.94
CA ILE A 120 -5.06 0.46 6.86
C ILE A 120 -4.20 1.61 6.32
N GLY A 121 -3.08 1.30 5.65
CA GLY A 121 -2.21 2.29 5.01
C GLY A 121 -2.91 3.12 3.92
N ALA A 122 -3.93 2.57 3.27
CA ALA A 122 -4.77 3.27 2.32
C ALA A 122 -5.56 4.44 2.94
N GLY A 123 -5.69 4.48 4.26
CA GLY A 123 -6.25 5.60 5.02
C GLY A 123 -5.25 6.71 5.34
N HIS A 124 -3.98 6.59 4.94
CA HIS A 124 -2.95 7.55 5.32
C HIS A 124 -3.22 8.93 4.72
N ARG A 125 -3.01 9.99 5.53
CA ARG A 125 -3.26 11.39 5.17
C ARG A 125 -2.48 11.88 3.94
N ILE A 126 -1.37 11.24 3.61
CA ILE A 126 -0.54 11.59 2.44
C ILE A 126 -1.28 11.43 1.12
N LEU A 127 -2.29 10.56 1.09
CA LEU A 127 -3.17 10.40 -0.07
C LEU A 127 -4.16 11.56 -0.25
N GLY A 128 -4.28 12.46 0.74
CA GLY A 128 -5.20 13.60 0.69
C GLY A 128 -6.63 13.18 0.35
N ASP A 129 -7.29 13.96 -0.49
CA ASP A 129 -8.65 13.71 -0.98
C ASP A 129 -8.70 12.91 -2.29
N ARG A 130 -7.59 12.26 -2.68
CA ARG A 130 -7.52 11.46 -3.90
C ARG A 130 -8.56 10.36 -3.90
N LYS A 131 -9.21 10.19 -5.05
CA LYS A 131 -10.20 9.15 -5.28
C LYS A 131 -9.60 8.05 -6.15
N PHE A 132 -9.91 6.82 -5.79
CA PHE A 132 -9.47 5.62 -6.48
C PHE A 132 -10.68 4.88 -7.05
N PRO A 133 -11.04 5.11 -8.32
CA PRO A 133 -12.20 4.47 -8.93
C PRO A 133 -12.08 2.94 -8.97
N ILE A 134 -10.86 2.43 -9.02
CA ILE A 134 -10.55 0.99 -9.01
C ILE A 134 -9.75 0.69 -7.75
N VAL A 135 -10.25 -0.24 -6.95
CA VAL A 135 -9.59 -0.75 -5.76
C VAL A 135 -9.41 -2.25 -5.90
N LEU A 136 -8.18 -2.74 -5.72
CA LEU A 136 -7.86 -4.15 -5.64
C LEU A 136 -7.41 -4.46 -4.21
N ILE A 137 -7.94 -5.54 -3.63
CA ILE A 137 -7.51 -6.05 -2.33
C ILE A 137 -7.07 -7.50 -2.53
N ASP A 138 -5.78 -7.74 -2.38
CA ASP A 138 -5.19 -9.06 -2.40
C ASP A 138 -5.19 -9.67 -0.99
N GLU A 139 -5.20 -11.01 -0.91
CA GLU A 139 -5.40 -11.73 0.36
C GLU A 139 -6.63 -11.21 1.14
N ALA A 140 -7.70 -10.88 0.40
CA ALA A 140 -8.89 -10.22 0.94
C ALA A 140 -9.63 -11.07 2.00
N THR A 141 -9.37 -12.36 2.04
CA THR A 141 -9.91 -13.28 3.06
C THR A 141 -9.19 -13.16 4.40
N GLN A 142 -7.99 -12.62 4.44
CA GLN A 142 -7.23 -12.35 5.67
C GLN A 142 -7.50 -10.95 6.25
N ALA A 143 -8.14 -10.06 5.47
CA ALA A 143 -8.51 -8.73 5.92
C ALA A 143 -9.86 -8.76 6.65
N SER A 144 -9.92 -8.18 7.86
CA SER A 144 -11.21 -7.93 8.52
C SER A 144 -12.06 -6.98 7.68
N GLU A 145 -13.38 -7.10 7.75
CA GLU A 145 -14.26 -6.22 6.95
C GLU A 145 -14.01 -4.73 7.22
N PRO A 146 -13.84 -4.25 8.46
CA PRO A 146 -13.48 -2.85 8.71
C PRO A 146 -12.17 -2.42 8.06
N SER A 147 -11.16 -3.31 8.03
CA SER A 147 -9.88 -3.05 7.36
C SER A 147 -10.05 -2.92 5.84
N ALA A 148 -10.83 -3.82 5.22
CA ALA A 148 -11.12 -3.79 3.80
C ALA A 148 -11.93 -2.54 3.38
N LEU A 149 -12.77 -1.99 4.25
CA LEU A 149 -13.53 -0.78 3.97
C LEU A 149 -12.66 0.48 3.81
N VAL A 150 -11.48 0.54 4.44
CA VAL A 150 -10.60 1.71 4.37
C VAL A 150 -10.24 2.09 2.93
N PRO A 151 -9.67 1.20 2.08
CA PRO A 151 -9.42 1.53 0.69
C PRO A 151 -10.71 1.75 -0.12
N ILE A 152 -11.79 1.04 0.18
CA ILE A 152 -13.08 1.15 -0.54
C ILE A 152 -13.69 2.54 -0.38
N THR A 153 -13.62 3.13 0.82
CA THR A 153 -14.16 4.47 1.10
C THR A 153 -13.43 5.59 0.35
N ARG A 154 -12.31 5.29 -0.29
CA ARG A 154 -11.55 6.24 -1.13
C ARG A 154 -12.19 6.50 -2.51
N GLY A 155 -13.47 6.28 -2.67
CA GLY A 155 -14.21 6.55 -3.90
C GLY A 155 -14.23 5.40 -4.90
N CYS A 156 -14.14 4.18 -4.40
CA CYS A 156 -14.21 2.95 -5.17
C CYS A 156 -15.52 2.86 -5.96
N ARG A 157 -15.41 2.57 -7.26
CA ARG A 157 -16.53 2.26 -8.16
C ARG A 157 -16.45 0.82 -8.68
N GLN A 158 -15.23 0.31 -8.79
CA GLN A 158 -14.97 -1.08 -9.17
C GLN A 158 -14.06 -1.69 -8.12
N LEU A 159 -14.55 -2.71 -7.43
CA LEU A 159 -13.82 -3.46 -6.42
C LEU A 159 -13.40 -4.81 -6.98
N ILE A 160 -12.13 -5.15 -6.81
CA ILE A 160 -11.56 -6.45 -7.14
C ILE A 160 -11.03 -7.05 -5.84
N LEU A 161 -11.61 -8.16 -5.42
CA LEU A 161 -11.16 -8.92 -4.26
C LEU A 161 -10.49 -10.20 -4.74
N VAL A 162 -9.25 -10.40 -4.35
CA VAL A 162 -8.49 -11.63 -4.62
C VAL A 162 -8.22 -12.30 -3.28
N GLY A 163 -8.45 -13.59 -3.18
CA GLY A 163 -8.25 -14.33 -1.94
C GLY A 163 -8.86 -15.72 -1.98
N ASP A 164 -8.60 -16.49 -0.96
CA ASP A 164 -9.04 -17.87 -0.86
C ASP A 164 -9.69 -18.14 0.49
N HIS A 165 -11.00 -18.26 0.49
CA HIS A 165 -11.80 -18.51 1.72
C HIS A 165 -11.63 -19.92 2.30
N LYS A 166 -10.86 -20.79 1.66
CA LYS A 166 -10.45 -22.10 2.20
C LYS A 166 -9.13 -22.05 2.95
N GLN A 167 -8.45 -20.89 2.88
CA GLN A 167 -7.24 -20.60 3.65
C GLN A 167 -7.57 -19.83 4.93
N LEU A 168 -6.59 -19.10 5.48
CA LEU A 168 -6.72 -18.44 6.77
C LEU A 168 -7.73 -17.28 6.76
N PRO A 169 -8.61 -17.20 7.76
CA PRO A 169 -9.48 -16.06 7.99
C PRO A 169 -8.70 -14.87 8.60
N PRO A 170 -9.35 -13.70 8.78
CA PRO A 170 -8.77 -12.60 9.53
C PRO A 170 -8.36 -13.01 10.95
N THR A 171 -7.17 -12.57 11.37
CA THR A 171 -6.70 -12.84 12.73
C THR A 171 -7.40 -11.93 13.73
N VAL A 172 -8.11 -12.52 14.70
CA VAL A 172 -8.80 -11.80 15.78
C VAL A 172 -8.31 -12.36 17.12
N ILE A 173 -7.76 -11.49 17.97
CA ILE A 173 -7.19 -11.88 19.27
C ILE A 173 -8.27 -12.03 20.34
N SER A 174 -9.33 -11.23 20.26
CA SER A 174 -10.40 -11.22 21.26
C SER A 174 -11.47 -12.27 20.91
N GLU A 175 -11.65 -13.25 21.75
CA GLU A 175 -12.72 -14.28 21.63
C GLU A 175 -14.12 -13.65 21.51
N LYS A 176 -14.37 -12.56 22.24
CA LYS A 176 -15.63 -11.83 22.15
C LYS A 176 -15.82 -11.15 20.79
N ALA A 177 -14.77 -10.62 20.20
CA ALA A 177 -14.82 -10.01 18.88
C ALA A 177 -14.97 -11.08 17.79
N GLU A 178 -14.30 -12.22 17.95
CA GLU A 178 -14.42 -13.36 17.05
C GLU A 178 -15.83 -13.94 17.06
N SER A 179 -16.40 -14.21 18.23
CA SER A 179 -17.79 -14.66 18.38
C SER A 179 -18.81 -13.64 17.88
N GLY A 180 -18.44 -12.35 17.88
CA GLY A 180 -19.20 -11.24 17.28
C GLY A 180 -19.08 -11.13 15.75
N GLY A 181 -18.28 -12.01 15.11
CA GLY A 181 -18.15 -12.09 13.65
C GLY A 181 -17.04 -11.21 13.04
N LEU A 182 -16.12 -10.65 13.86
CA LEU A 182 -15.02 -9.83 13.33
C LEU A 182 -14.02 -10.64 12.45
N ASN A 183 -14.00 -11.97 12.60
CA ASN A 183 -13.22 -12.91 11.80
C ASN A 183 -13.84 -13.23 10.43
N GLN A 184 -15.06 -12.73 10.15
CA GLN A 184 -15.65 -12.84 8.81
C GLN A 184 -15.09 -11.74 7.90
N SER A 185 -14.45 -12.12 6.80
CA SER A 185 -13.97 -11.17 5.80
C SER A 185 -15.12 -10.65 4.91
N LEU A 186 -14.91 -9.47 4.32
CA LEU A 186 -15.81 -8.94 3.30
C LEU A 186 -15.98 -9.90 2.12
N PHE A 187 -14.87 -10.53 1.69
CA PHE A 187 -14.89 -11.54 0.61
C PHE A 187 -15.85 -12.69 0.93
N GLU A 188 -15.71 -13.27 2.11
CA GLU A 188 -16.55 -14.40 2.54
C GLU A 188 -18.02 -13.99 2.67
N ARG A 189 -18.29 -12.80 3.22
CA ARG A 189 -19.65 -12.29 3.36
C ARG A 189 -20.32 -12.07 2.01
N LEU A 190 -19.62 -11.46 1.05
CA LEU A 190 -20.16 -11.24 -0.29
C LEU A 190 -20.42 -12.56 -1.03
N ASN A 191 -19.54 -13.54 -0.87
CA ASN A 191 -19.74 -14.87 -1.42
C ASN A 191 -20.98 -15.55 -0.83
N LYS A 192 -21.18 -15.46 0.49
CA LYS A 192 -22.41 -15.95 1.16
C LYS A 192 -23.69 -15.22 0.71
N CYS A 193 -23.57 -13.96 0.29
CA CYS A 193 -24.68 -13.18 -0.28
C CYS A 193 -24.95 -13.54 -1.75
N GLY A 194 -24.27 -14.51 -2.34
CA GLY A 194 -24.50 -14.97 -3.70
C GLY A 194 -23.75 -14.21 -4.79
N ILE A 195 -22.79 -13.36 -4.42
CA ILE A 195 -21.89 -12.74 -5.42
C ILE A 195 -20.94 -13.82 -5.93
N PRO A 196 -20.94 -14.13 -7.24
CA PRO A 196 -20.14 -15.22 -7.78
C PRO A 196 -18.64 -14.91 -7.70
N ALA A 197 -17.85 -15.89 -7.27
CA ALA A 197 -16.41 -15.85 -7.32
C ALA A 197 -15.90 -16.64 -8.54
N HIS A 198 -14.88 -16.13 -9.19
CA HIS A 198 -14.15 -16.83 -10.24
C HIS A 198 -12.95 -17.56 -9.64
N MET A 199 -12.90 -18.87 -9.78
CA MET A 199 -11.80 -19.68 -9.26
C MET A 199 -10.65 -19.72 -10.28
N LEU A 200 -9.44 -19.41 -9.79
CA LEU A 200 -8.21 -19.67 -10.54
C LEU A 200 -7.83 -21.14 -10.31
N THR A 201 -7.75 -21.93 -11.37
CA THR A 201 -7.57 -23.39 -11.27
C THR A 201 -6.12 -23.84 -11.43
N THR A 202 -5.27 -23.05 -12.09
CA THR A 202 -3.88 -23.44 -12.36
C THR A 202 -2.95 -22.93 -11.25
N GLN A 203 -2.28 -23.86 -10.58
CA GLN A 203 -1.28 -23.55 -9.56
C GLN A 203 0.16 -23.70 -10.11
N TYR A 204 1.10 -22.88 -9.61
CA TYR A 204 2.51 -22.87 -10.03
C TYR A 204 3.49 -23.05 -8.85
N ARG A 205 2.99 -23.31 -7.65
CA ARG A 205 3.79 -23.35 -6.40
C ARG A 205 4.20 -24.76 -6.01
N MET A 206 3.23 -25.66 -5.96
CA MET A 206 3.40 -26.99 -5.39
C MET A 206 3.85 -28.00 -6.44
N HIS A 207 4.64 -29.00 -6.00
CA HIS A 207 4.80 -30.23 -6.77
C HIS A 207 3.42 -30.88 -6.99
N PRO A 208 3.13 -31.46 -8.17
CA PRO A 208 1.83 -32.06 -8.48
C PRO A 208 1.30 -33.04 -7.43
N VAL A 209 2.17 -33.90 -6.89
CA VAL A 209 1.79 -34.88 -5.83
C VAL A 209 1.34 -34.17 -4.54
N ILE A 210 1.97 -33.05 -4.17
CA ILE A 210 1.56 -32.27 -3.00
C ILE A 210 0.21 -31.59 -3.24
N ARG A 211 -0.07 -31.13 -4.47
CA ARG A 211 -1.32 -30.48 -4.85
C ARG A 211 -2.55 -31.43 -4.79
N GLU A 212 -2.36 -32.74 -5.00
CA GLU A 212 -3.46 -33.70 -5.05
C GLU A 212 -4.35 -33.65 -3.81
N PHE A 213 -3.76 -33.65 -2.61
CA PHE A 213 -4.52 -33.63 -1.36
C PHE A 213 -5.38 -32.36 -1.22
N PRO A 214 -4.84 -31.12 -1.28
CA PRO A 214 -5.67 -29.93 -1.15
C PRO A 214 -6.68 -29.79 -2.27
N SER A 215 -6.36 -30.24 -3.52
CA SER A 215 -7.30 -30.22 -4.64
C SER A 215 -8.52 -31.07 -4.35
N ALA A 216 -8.32 -32.32 -3.90
CA ALA A 216 -9.40 -33.22 -3.55
C ALA A 216 -10.20 -32.76 -2.31
N ARG A 217 -9.50 -32.25 -1.30
CA ARG A 217 -10.13 -31.96 0.02
C ARG A 217 -10.90 -30.64 0.04
N PHE A 218 -10.43 -29.61 -0.70
CA PHE A 218 -10.92 -28.23 -0.57
C PHE A 218 -11.43 -27.62 -1.89
N TYR A 219 -11.03 -28.15 -3.05
CA TYR A 219 -11.28 -27.52 -4.35
C TYR A 219 -11.93 -28.44 -5.38
N ASP A 220 -12.64 -29.47 -4.95
CA ASP A 220 -13.43 -30.40 -5.78
C ASP A 220 -12.62 -31.03 -6.94
N ASN A 221 -11.32 -31.26 -6.74
CA ASN A 221 -10.36 -31.73 -7.76
C ASN A 221 -10.22 -30.77 -8.97
N LYS A 222 -10.45 -29.47 -8.79
CA LYS A 222 -10.41 -28.48 -9.87
C LYS A 222 -9.05 -27.81 -10.04
N LEU A 223 -8.05 -28.15 -9.22
CA LEU A 223 -6.71 -27.57 -9.37
C LEU A 223 -5.90 -28.34 -10.40
N ASP A 224 -5.38 -27.60 -11.39
CA ASP A 224 -4.46 -28.07 -12.42
C ASP A 224 -3.03 -27.58 -12.11
N ASP A 225 -2.03 -28.25 -12.67
CA ASP A 225 -0.62 -27.91 -12.51
C ASP A 225 -0.11 -27.08 -13.68
N GLY A 226 0.40 -25.89 -13.37
CA GLY A 226 1.12 -25.03 -14.32
C GLY A 226 2.64 -25.18 -14.25
N CYS A 227 3.15 -26.10 -13.42
CA CYS A 227 4.57 -26.44 -13.29
C CYS A 227 4.79 -27.94 -13.51
N HIS A 228 5.95 -28.29 -14.07
CA HIS A 228 6.35 -29.66 -14.21
C HIS A 228 6.94 -30.22 -12.89
N PRO A 229 6.82 -31.53 -12.59
CA PRO A 229 7.44 -32.12 -11.39
C PRO A 229 8.93 -31.79 -11.20
N THR A 230 9.68 -31.72 -12.31
CA THR A 230 11.12 -31.36 -12.28
C THR A 230 11.41 -29.92 -11.86
N ASP A 231 10.42 -29.01 -11.99
CA ASP A 231 10.59 -27.60 -11.62
C ASP A 231 10.44 -27.40 -10.10
N ARG A 232 9.91 -28.38 -9.41
CA ARG A 232 9.63 -28.38 -7.96
C ARG A 232 10.10 -29.69 -7.34
N PRO A 233 11.41 -29.83 -7.07
CA PRO A 233 11.92 -31.04 -6.41
C PRO A 233 11.25 -31.21 -5.04
N THR A 234 10.94 -32.47 -4.69
CA THR A 234 10.35 -32.88 -3.40
C THR A 234 11.43 -32.94 -2.31
#